data_9facf72ec39ebd1412e807b413768da6
#
_entry.id   9facf72ec39ebd1412e807b413768da6
#
_cell.length_a   1.000
_cell.length_b   1.000
_cell.length_c   1.000
_cell.angle_alpha   90.00
_cell.angle_beta   90.00
_cell.angle_gamma   90.00
#
_symmetry.space_group_name_H-M   'P 1'
#
loop_
_entity.id
_entity.type
_entity.pdbx_description
1 polymer ?
#
loop_
_entity_poly.entity_id
_entity_poly.type
_entity_poly.pdbx_seq_one_letter_code
_entity_poly.pdbx_strand_id
1 'polypeptide(L)'
;MRTLSYGQRTAIFDLDGTLYTGHIGWGITRHHRTHRVKRVPLYFYLLTHMTLWPLRRLGLVSEARVRELWTRHMGWTVRGWTRREAAAAFAWIAEKYVQPLVRPDVMERMRDHQEAGHRVILVSGTPAPLLAEIGRQLGIEEAVGTPLVLRSGRYTGACELPVCQGPGKVSRLEAHLEGDSIALSHSYAYADSYTDLPLLDWVGHAVAVYPDDELATHAQSHGWEIIGDTDC
;
A
#
# COMPACT_ATOMS: atom_id res chain seq x y z
N MET A 1 22.17 19.33 -30.68
CA MET A 1 22.18 19.28 -29.21
C MET A 1 21.08 18.28 -28.79
N ARG A 2 21.48 17.05 -28.38
CA ARG A 2 20.52 16.12 -27.78
C ARG A 2 20.20 16.65 -26.39
N THR A 3 19.00 17.15 -26.19
CA THR A 3 18.44 17.37 -24.85
C THR A 3 18.49 16.01 -24.14
N LEU A 4 19.34 15.90 -23.12
CA LEU A 4 19.30 14.79 -22.19
C LEU A 4 17.90 14.86 -21.56
N SER A 5 17.04 13.94 -21.96
CA SER A 5 15.77 13.73 -21.29
C SER A 5 16.12 13.20 -19.89
N TYR A 6 16.21 14.11 -18.92
CA TYR A 6 16.18 13.71 -17.52
C TYR A 6 14.85 13.00 -17.33
N GLY A 7 14.88 11.73 -16.90
CA GLY A 7 13.66 10.98 -16.63
C GLY A 7 12.74 11.73 -15.68
N GLN A 8 11.45 11.43 -15.72
CA GLN A 8 10.45 12.09 -14.91
C GLN A 8 10.70 11.80 -13.41
N ARG A 9 10.71 12.83 -12.58
CA ARG A 9 10.73 12.68 -11.11
C ARG A 9 9.43 12.08 -10.64
N THR A 10 9.52 11.13 -9.73
CA THR A 10 8.36 10.40 -9.20
C THR A 10 8.35 10.49 -7.67
N ALA A 11 7.18 10.67 -7.09
CA ALA A 11 6.95 10.56 -5.66
C ALA A 11 6.04 9.35 -5.39
N ILE A 12 6.56 8.38 -4.66
CA ILE A 12 5.91 7.09 -4.40
C ILE A 12 5.47 7.06 -2.94
N PHE A 13 4.18 6.87 -2.71
CA PHE A 13 3.61 6.86 -1.36
C PHE A 13 3.07 5.47 -1.03
N ASP A 14 3.48 4.92 0.12
CA ASP A 14 2.76 3.83 0.74
C ASP A 14 1.39 4.31 1.25
N LEU A 15 0.48 3.38 1.51
CA LEU A 15 -0.87 3.69 1.97
C LEU A 15 -1.05 3.53 3.48
N ASP A 16 -0.96 2.27 3.96
CA ASP A 16 -1.32 1.89 5.33
C ASP A 16 -0.27 2.39 6.34
N GLY A 17 -0.66 3.22 7.31
CA GLY A 17 0.27 3.86 8.26
C GLY A 17 0.94 5.12 7.71
N THR A 18 1.07 5.26 6.40
CA THR A 18 1.73 6.38 5.71
C THR A 18 0.74 7.48 5.34
N LEU A 19 -0.10 7.29 4.31
CA LEU A 19 -1.09 8.31 3.90
C LEU A 19 -2.26 8.45 4.86
N TYR A 20 -2.57 7.42 5.62
CA TYR A 20 -3.61 7.45 6.65
C TYR A 20 -3.23 6.58 7.86
N THR A 21 -3.84 6.85 9.00
CA THR A 21 -3.48 6.24 10.30
C THR A 21 -4.05 4.82 10.52
N GLY A 22 -4.60 4.18 9.49
CA GLY A 22 -5.25 2.88 9.60
C GLY A 22 -4.58 1.79 8.79
N HIS A 23 -5.22 0.61 8.81
CA HIS A 23 -4.86 -0.52 7.96
C HIS A 23 -6.07 -1.00 7.17
N ILE A 24 -5.88 -1.26 5.88
CA ILE A 24 -6.97 -1.60 4.96
C ILE A 24 -7.76 -2.85 5.37
N GLY A 25 -7.12 -3.81 6.02
CA GLY A 25 -7.78 -4.99 6.56
C GLY A 25 -8.91 -4.65 7.55
N TRP A 26 -8.76 -3.59 8.35
CA TRP A 26 -9.81 -3.10 9.24
C TRP A 26 -10.93 -2.41 8.47
N GLY A 27 -10.62 -1.68 7.40
CA GLY A 27 -11.62 -1.08 6.51
C GLY A 27 -12.52 -2.14 5.86
N ILE A 28 -11.92 -3.20 5.31
CA ILE A 28 -12.63 -4.35 4.76
C ILE A 28 -13.50 -5.02 5.84
N THR A 29 -12.93 -5.24 7.02
CA THR A 29 -13.65 -5.85 8.16
C THR A 29 -14.84 -5.00 8.57
N ARG A 30 -14.66 -3.69 8.72
CA ARG A 30 -15.73 -2.73 9.07
C ARG A 30 -16.84 -2.75 8.04
N HIS A 31 -16.52 -2.67 6.74
CA HIS A 31 -17.50 -2.76 5.66
C HIS A 31 -18.32 -4.06 5.74
N HIS A 32 -17.64 -5.21 5.77
CA HIS A 32 -18.32 -6.52 5.75
C HIS A 32 -19.22 -6.74 6.97
N ARG A 33 -18.82 -6.24 8.15
CA ARG A 33 -19.64 -6.30 9.37
C ARG A 33 -20.83 -5.37 9.29
N THR A 34 -20.66 -4.14 8.84
CA THR A 34 -21.72 -3.13 8.71
C THR A 34 -22.80 -3.57 7.73
N HIS A 35 -22.39 -4.02 6.55
CA HIS A 35 -23.32 -4.45 5.50
C HIS A 35 -23.77 -5.92 5.61
N ARG A 36 -23.26 -6.65 6.61
CA ARG A 36 -23.58 -8.06 6.86
C ARG A 36 -23.29 -8.99 5.67
N VAL A 37 -22.27 -8.66 4.87
CA VAL A 37 -21.85 -9.41 3.67
C VAL A 37 -20.57 -10.20 3.91
N LYS A 38 -20.38 -11.29 3.19
CA LYS A 38 -19.12 -12.10 3.17
C LYS A 38 -18.55 -12.43 4.56
N ARG A 39 -19.40 -12.60 5.57
CA ARG A 39 -18.95 -12.84 6.95
C ARG A 39 -18.15 -14.13 7.08
N VAL A 40 -18.55 -15.20 6.41
CA VAL A 40 -17.85 -16.49 6.48
C VAL A 40 -16.44 -16.38 5.90
N PRO A 41 -16.23 -15.90 4.66
CA PRO A 41 -14.88 -15.65 4.14
C PRO A 41 -14.05 -14.69 5.01
N LEU A 42 -14.68 -13.62 5.54
CA LEU A 42 -14.01 -12.67 6.42
C LEU A 42 -13.51 -13.34 7.69
N TYR A 43 -14.38 -14.03 8.42
CA TYR A 43 -13.97 -14.68 9.68
C TYR A 43 -12.98 -15.81 9.44
N PHE A 44 -13.10 -16.54 8.34
CA PHE A 44 -12.11 -17.53 7.96
C PHE A 44 -10.75 -16.88 7.70
N TYR A 45 -10.72 -15.76 6.97
CA TYR A 45 -9.51 -14.96 6.75
C TYR A 45 -8.91 -14.50 8.08
N LEU A 46 -9.70 -13.85 8.95
CA LEU A 46 -9.21 -13.36 10.23
C LEU A 46 -8.70 -14.50 11.13
N LEU A 47 -9.45 -15.58 11.27
CA LEU A 47 -9.09 -16.71 12.13
C LEU A 47 -7.76 -17.34 11.69
N THR A 48 -7.61 -17.64 10.39
CA THR A 48 -6.40 -18.26 9.86
C THR A 48 -5.16 -17.39 10.04
N HIS A 49 -5.30 -16.06 9.97
CA HIS A 49 -4.16 -15.16 10.10
C HIS A 49 -3.86 -14.77 11.54
N MET A 50 -4.87 -14.71 12.41
CA MET A 50 -4.64 -14.48 13.86
C MET A 50 -3.84 -15.61 14.49
N THR A 51 -3.91 -16.85 13.97
CA THR A 51 -3.08 -17.96 14.44
C THR A 51 -1.58 -17.79 14.13
N LEU A 52 -1.22 -16.91 13.20
CA LEU A 52 0.18 -16.59 12.88
C LEU A 52 0.84 -15.69 13.94
N TRP A 53 0.05 -14.95 14.73
CA TRP A 53 0.54 -14.01 15.74
C TRP A 53 1.37 -14.69 16.87
N PRO A 54 0.87 -15.75 17.52
CA PRO A 54 1.66 -16.47 18.50
C PRO A 54 2.91 -17.12 17.88
N LEU A 55 2.83 -17.62 16.63
CA LEU A 55 4.00 -18.18 15.93
C LEU A 55 5.08 -17.12 15.68
N ARG A 56 4.68 -15.88 15.35
CA ARG A 56 5.61 -14.75 15.25
C ARG A 56 6.25 -14.44 16.59
N ARG A 57 5.49 -14.37 17.68
CA ARG A 57 6.03 -14.13 19.04
C ARG A 57 7.04 -15.19 19.49
N LEU A 58 6.88 -16.41 19.01
CA LEU A 58 7.81 -17.52 19.26
C LEU A 58 9.01 -17.53 18.29
N GLY A 59 9.12 -16.55 17.38
CA GLY A 59 10.20 -16.48 16.40
C GLY A 59 10.13 -17.53 15.29
N LEU A 60 9.04 -18.30 15.19
CA LEU A 60 8.86 -19.38 14.19
C LEU A 60 8.50 -18.86 12.80
N VAL A 61 7.96 -17.65 12.70
CA VAL A 61 7.59 -16.98 11.45
C VAL A 61 8.01 -15.52 11.51
N SER A 62 8.70 -15.04 10.47
CA SER A 62 9.11 -13.64 10.37
C SER A 62 7.91 -12.71 10.14
N GLU A 63 8.05 -11.44 10.55
CA GLU A 63 7.03 -10.42 10.32
C GLU A 63 6.73 -10.24 8.83
N ALA A 64 7.77 -10.16 7.99
CA ALA A 64 7.62 -10.05 6.55
C ALA A 64 6.77 -11.19 5.97
N ARG A 65 6.95 -12.42 6.44
CA ARG A 65 6.15 -13.57 6.01
C ARG A 65 4.70 -13.49 6.47
N VAL A 66 4.46 -13.01 7.68
CA VAL A 66 3.10 -12.78 8.18
C VAL A 66 2.39 -11.74 7.33
N ARG A 67 3.03 -10.59 7.07
CA ARG A 67 2.48 -9.52 6.22
C ARG A 67 2.20 -10.00 4.79
N GLU A 68 3.13 -10.76 4.18
CA GLU A 68 2.95 -11.36 2.85
C GLU A 68 1.70 -12.26 2.80
N LEU A 69 1.51 -13.14 3.79
CA LEU A 69 0.36 -14.04 3.86
C LEU A 69 -0.95 -13.27 4.04
N TRP A 70 -0.98 -12.24 4.89
CA TRP A 70 -2.14 -11.36 5.06
C TRP A 70 -2.52 -10.71 3.73
N THR A 71 -1.56 -10.12 3.04
CA THR A 71 -1.75 -9.49 1.73
C THR A 71 -2.23 -10.49 0.70
N ARG A 72 -1.56 -11.64 0.59
CA ARG A 72 -1.88 -12.71 -0.37
C ARG A 72 -3.32 -13.22 -0.25
N HIS A 73 -3.80 -13.37 0.98
CA HIS A 73 -5.12 -13.95 1.24
C HIS A 73 -6.24 -12.89 1.38
N MET A 74 -5.92 -11.60 1.31
CA MET A 74 -6.93 -10.53 1.39
C MET A 74 -8.01 -10.66 0.31
N GLY A 75 -7.68 -11.22 -0.86
CA GLY A 75 -8.62 -11.52 -1.92
C GLY A 75 -9.76 -12.48 -1.51
N TRP A 76 -9.60 -13.30 -0.46
CA TRP A 76 -10.66 -14.19 0.03
C TRP A 76 -11.91 -13.40 0.47
N THR A 77 -11.71 -12.19 0.97
CA THR A 77 -12.80 -11.34 1.47
C THR A 77 -13.78 -10.93 0.38
N VAL A 78 -13.35 -10.91 -0.88
CA VAL A 78 -14.17 -10.54 -2.06
C VAL A 78 -14.47 -11.72 -2.98
N ARG A 79 -14.08 -12.95 -2.59
CA ARG A 79 -14.29 -14.15 -3.40
C ARG A 79 -15.75 -14.30 -3.84
N GLY A 80 -15.94 -14.55 -5.14
CA GLY A 80 -17.24 -14.75 -5.78
C GLY A 80 -17.98 -13.45 -6.13
N TRP A 81 -17.48 -12.28 -5.73
CA TRP A 81 -18.03 -11.01 -6.17
C TRP A 81 -17.68 -10.70 -7.63
N THR A 82 -18.61 -10.07 -8.32
CA THR A 82 -18.35 -9.39 -9.60
C THR A 82 -17.54 -8.10 -9.37
N ARG A 83 -16.97 -7.55 -10.44
CA ARG A 83 -16.31 -6.23 -10.36
C ARG A 83 -17.25 -5.14 -9.81
N ARG A 84 -18.54 -5.16 -10.22
CA ARG A 84 -19.53 -4.18 -9.79
C ARG A 84 -19.84 -4.27 -8.29
N GLU A 85 -20.02 -5.49 -7.78
CA GLU A 85 -20.26 -5.72 -6.34
C GLU A 85 -19.06 -5.27 -5.49
N ALA A 86 -17.84 -5.59 -5.93
CA ALA A 86 -16.64 -5.18 -5.24
C ALA A 86 -16.42 -3.65 -5.30
N ALA A 87 -16.69 -3.02 -6.45
CA ALA A 87 -16.54 -1.56 -6.62
C ALA A 87 -17.37 -0.78 -5.62
N ALA A 88 -18.62 -1.20 -5.36
CA ALA A 88 -19.47 -0.55 -4.35
C ALA A 88 -18.89 -0.65 -2.93
N ALA A 89 -18.33 -1.82 -2.58
CA ALA A 89 -17.64 -2.01 -1.30
C ALA A 89 -16.36 -1.18 -1.21
N PHE A 90 -15.57 -1.11 -2.28
CA PHE A 90 -14.33 -0.36 -2.34
C PHE A 90 -14.57 1.15 -2.23
N ALA A 91 -15.58 1.67 -2.92
CA ALA A 91 -15.98 3.07 -2.79
C ALA A 91 -16.38 3.41 -1.35
N TRP A 92 -17.16 2.55 -0.70
CA TRP A 92 -17.53 2.73 0.71
C TRP A 92 -16.31 2.71 1.64
N ILE A 93 -15.38 1.77 1.43
CA ILE A 93 -14.16 1.66 2.26
C ILE A 93 -13.31 2.92 2.10
N ALA A 94 -13.09 3.37 0.88
CA ALA A 94 -12.33 4.58 0.61
C ALA A 94 -12.96 5.81 1.29
N GLU A 95 -14.27 6.03 1.11
CA GLU A 95 -14.99 7.19 1.63
C GLU A 95 -15.20 7.14 3.16
N LYS A 96 -15.64 5.98 3.69
CA LYS A 96 -16.11 5.91 5.09
C LYS A 96 -15.06 5.40 6.07
N TYR A 97 -13.97 4.82 5.56
CA TYR A 97 -12.90 4.32 6.43
C TYR A 97 -11.57 5.04 6.17
N VAL A 98 -11.11 5.17 4.93
CA VAL A 98 -9.79 5.75 4.64
C VAL A 98 -9.83 7.28 4.79
N GLN A 99 -10.74 7.98 4.10
CA GLN A 99 -10.79 9.45 4.10
C GLN A 99 -10.79 10.09 5.51
N PRO A 100 -11.57 9.60 6.49
CA PRO A 100 -11.56 10.19 7.83
C PRO A 100 -10.26 10.02 8.61
N LEU A 101 -9.38 9.13 8.16
CA LEU A 101 -8.12 8.79 8.81
C LEU A 101 -6.89 9.32 8.06
N VAL A 102 -7.09 10.05 6.97
CA VAL A 102 -6.02 10.62 6.14
C VAL A 102 -5.17 11.57 6.97
N ARG A 103 -3.85 11.53 6.79
CA ARG A 103 -2.88 12.44 7.41
C ARG A 103 -2.78 13.73 6.60
N PRO A 104 -3.18 14.88 7.14
CA PRO A 104 -3.21 16.13 6.39
C PRO A 104 -1.82 16.59 5.92
N ASP A 105 -0.80 16.41 6.77
CA ASP A 105 0.60 16.78 6.51
C ASP A 105 1.20 15.97 5.36
N VAL A 106 0.94 14.68 5.32
CA VAL A 106 1.40 13.80 4.22
C VAL A 106 0.64 14.11 2.91
N MET A 107 -0.65 14.44 3.01
CA MET A 107 -1.43 14.89 1.86
C MET A 107 -0.96 16.25 1.33
N GLU A 108 -0.50 17.14 2.18
CA GLU A 108 0.13 18.41 1.77
C GLU A 108 1.41 18.13 0.99
N ARG A 109 2.29 17.30 1.54
CA ARG A 109 3.53 16.88 0.86
C ARG A 109 3.26 16.23 -0.50
N MET A 110 2.20 15.43 -0.60
CA MET A 110 1.79 14.82 -1.87
C MET A 110 1.34 15.89 -2.90
N ARG A 111 0.59 16.90 -2.44
CA ARG A 111 0.17 18.01 -3.33
C ARG A 111 1.38 18.84 -3.80
N ASP A 112 2.36 19.10 -2.93
CA ASP A 112 3.59 19.77 -3.31
C ASP A 112 4.29 19.06 -4.47
N HIS A 113 4.31 17.71 -4.45
CA HIS A 113 4.84 16.95 -5.56
C HIS A 113 4.01 17.10 -6.83
N GLN A 114 2.68 17.09 -6.73
CA GLN A 114 1.79 17.29 -7.88
C GLN A 114 1.97 18.69 -8.49
N GLU A 115 2.05 19.72 -7.65
CA GLU A 115 2.27 21.11 -8.07
C GLU A 115 3.66 21.33 -8.70
N ALA A 116 4.67 20.58 -8.22
CA ALA A 116 6.00 20.54 -8.82
C ALA A 116 6.07 19.75 -10.15
N GLY A 117 4.95 19.17 -10.60
CA GLY A 117 4.87 18.36 -11.82
C GLY A 117 5.54 16.98 -11.70
N HIS A 118 5.76 16.50 -10.49
CA HIS A 118 6.24 15.14 -10.27
C HIS A 118 5.11 14.12 -10.52
N ARG A 119 5.45 12.95 -11.04
CA ARG A 119 4.54 11.82 -11.11
C ARG A 119 4.29 11.31 -9.70
N VAL A 120 3.03 11.15 -9.32
CA VAL A 120 2.67 10.62 -7.98
C VAL A 120 2.06 9.24 -8.12
N ILE A 121 2.63 8.26 -7.43
CA ILE A 121 2.18 6.87 -7.45
C ILE A 121 1.86 6.40 -6.03
N LEU A 122 0.67 5.82 -5.85
CA LEU A 122 0.28 5.15 -4.63
C LEU A 122 0.64 3.67 -4.71
N VAL A 123 1.43 3.14 -3.78
CA VAL A 123 1.86 1.74 -3.76
C VAL A 123 1.46 1.05 -2.45
N SER A 124 0.83 -0.12 -2.51
CA SER A 124 0.42 -0.83 -1.29
C SER A 124 0.13 -2.31 -1.54
N GLY A 125 0.22 -3.11 -0.47
CA GLY A 125 -0.29 -4.48 -0.43
C GLY A 125 -1.79 -4.61 -0.67
N THR A 126 -2.52 -3.53 -0.53
CA THR A 126 -3.97 -3.43 -0.78
C THR A 126 -4.35 -4.03 -2.15
N PRO A 127 -5.51 -4.73 -2.25
CA PRO A 127 -6.02 -5.18 -3.54
C PRO A 127 -6.06 -4.05 -4.57
N ALA A 128 -5.44 -4.25 -5.74
CA ALA A 128 -5.27 -3.21 -6.77
C ALA A 128 -6.56 -2.44 -7.11
N PRO A 129 -7.74 -3.07 -7.28
CA PRO A 129 -8.96 -2.31 -7.57
C PRO A 129 -9.46 -1.47 -6.38
N LEU A 130 -9.17 -1.86 -5.14
CA LEU A 130 -9.47 -1.04 -3.96
C LEU A 130 -8.49 0.12 -3.85
N LEU A 131 -7.20 -0.13 -4.08
CA LEU A 131 -6.17 0.90 -4.05
C LEU A 131 -6.43 1.98 -5.12
N ALA A 132 -6.81 1.56 -6.34
CA ALA A 132 -7.18 2.49 -7.41
C ALA A 132 -8.38 3.37 -7.03
N GLU A 133 -9.39 2.82 -6.36
CA GLU A 133 -10.53 3.61 -5.88
C GLU A 133 -10.13 4.58 -4.76
N ILE A 134 -9.24 4.17 -3.84
CA ILE A 134 -8.68 5.06 -2.82
C ILE A 134 -7.90 6.20 -3.49
N GLY A 135 -6.99 5.87 -4.41
CA GLY A 135 -6.22 6.87 -5.16
C GLY A 135 -7.13 7.88 -5.86
N ARG A 136 -8.15 7.40 -6.59
CA ARG A 136 -9.12 8.26 -7.27
C ARG A 136 -9.81 9.25 -6.32
N GLN A 137 -10.19 8.81 -5.11
CA GLN A 137 -10.84 9.68 -4.13
C GLN A 137 -9.88 10.67 -3.47
N LEU A 138 -8.58 10.33 -3.41
CA LEU A 138 -7.52 11.20 -2.88
C LEU A 138 -6.85 12.08 -3.94
N GLY A 139 -7.28 11.99 -5.22
CA GLY A 139 -6.69 12.76 -6.31
C GLY A 139 -5.35 12.23 -6.80
N ILE A 140 -5.10 10.91 -6.63
CA ILE A 140 -3.93 10.19 -7.14
C ILE A 140 -4.38 9.30 -8.30
N GLU A 141 -3.86 9.54 -9.50
CA GLU A 141 -4.29 8.82 -10.69
C GLU A 141 -3.66 7.43 -10.80
N GLU A 142 -2.42 7.29 -10.31
CA GLU A 142 -1.67 6.04 -10.42
C GLU A 142 -1.62 5.28 -9.11
N ALA A 143 -2.00 3.99 -9.18
CA ALA A 143 -2.03 3.11 -8.01
C ALA A 143 -1.53 1.71 -8.36
N VAL A 144 -0.51 1.25 -7.65
CA VAL A 144 0.13 -0.06 -7.81
C VAL A 144 -0.15 -0.91 -6.58
N GLY A 145 -1.12 -1.81 -6.70
CA GLY A 145 -1.56 -2.70 -5.63
C GLY A 145 -1.35 -4.18 -5.96
N THR A 146 -1.85 -5.05 -5.08
CA THR A 146 -1.85 -6.50 -5.33
C THR A 146 -2.99 -6.88 -6.28
N PRO A 147 -2.73 -7.34 -7.53
CA PRO A 147 -3.77 -7.69 -8.47
C PRO A 147 -4.58 -8.90 -8.02
N LEU A 148 -5.90 -8.83 -8.18
CA LEU A 148 -6.81 -9.93 -7.89
C LEU A 148 -7.16 -10.72 -9.15
N VAL A 149 -7.18 -12.03 -9.05
CA VAL A 149 -7.51 -12.93 -10.16
C VAL A 149 -9.03 -12.98 -10.36
N LEU A 150 -9.46 -12.71 -11.61
CA LEU A 150 -10.83 -12.85 -12.07
C LEU A 150 -10.98 -14.09 -12.94
N ARG A 151 -12.08 -14.83 -12.75
CA ARG A 151 -12.49 -15.92 -13.64
C ARG A 151 -14.00 -15.82 -13.87
N SER A 152 -14.41 -15.86 -15.12
CA SER A 152 -15.83 -15.72 -15.52
C SER A 152 -16.51 -14.47 -14.90
N GLY A 153 -15.78 -13.34 -14.87
CA GLY A 153 -16.28 -12.05 -14.34
C GLY A 153 -16.38 -11.96 -12.81
N ARG A 154 -15.89 -12.95 -12.06
CA ARG A 154 -15.92 -12.98 -10.59
C ARG A 154 -14.52 -13.12 -10.00
N TYR A 155 -14.27 -12.48 -8.87
CA TYR A 155 -13.04 -12.65 -8.12
C TYR A 155 -12.94 -14.07 -7.56
N THR A 156 -11.82 -14.73 -7.82
CA THR A 156 -11.56 -16.11 -7.36
C THR A 156 -11.18 -16.17 -5.89
N GLY A 157 -10.73 -15.06 -5.32
CA GLY A 157 -10.09 -14.97 -4.03
C GLY A 157 -8.55 -15.12 -4.08
N ALA A 158 -8.00 -15.51 -5.24
CA ALA A 158 -6.55 -15.52 -5.45
C ALA A 158 -6.05 -14.13 -5.89
N CYS A 159 -4.75 -13.89 -5.69
CA CYS A 159 -4.03 -12.75 -6.24
C CYS A 159 -2.88 -13.22 -7.14
N GLU A 160 -2.36 -12.31 -7.95
CA GLU A 160 -1.14 -12.54 -8.73
C GLU A 160 0.10 -12.30 -7.85
N LEU A 161 1.14 -13.11 -8.08
CA LEU A 161 2.41 -12.99 -7.39
C LEU A 161 3.44 -12.23 -8.25
N PRO A 162 4.43 -11.55 -7.62
CA PRO A 162 4.54 -11.30 -6.18
C PRO A 162 3.43 -10.39 -5.68
N VAL A 163 3.01 -10.51 -4.40
CA VAL A 163 2.15 -9.53 -3.76
C VAL A 163 2.89 -8.19 -3.61
N CYS A 164 2.18 -7.08 -3.62
CA CYS A 164 2.75 -5.73 -3.55
C CYS A 164 3.15 -5.37 -2.10
N GLN A 165 4.05 -6.15 -1.49
CA GLN A 165 4.50 -6.00 -0.11
C GLN A 165 6.03 -6.20 -0.02
N GLY A 166 6.72 -5.37 0.76
CA GLY A 166 8.17 -5.42 0.89
C GLY A 166 8.87 -5.36 -0.48
N PRO A 167 9.78 -6.31 -0.82
CA PRO A 167 10.45 -6.34 -2.12
C PRO A 167 9.49 -6.43 -3.31
N GLY A 168 8.29 -6.99 -3.11
CA GLY A 168 7.27 -7.06 -4.14
C GLY A 168 6.72 -5.70 -4.57
N LYS A 169 6.82 -4.65 -3.73
CA LYS A 169 6.48 -3.27 -4.13
C LYS A 169 7.38 -2.82 -5.27
N VAL A 170 8.69 -3.00 -5.13
CA VAL A 170 9.67 -2.63 -6.18
C VAL A 170 9.41 -3.41 -7.46
N SER A 171 9.27 -4.74 -7.38
CA SER A 171 8.99 -5.57 -8.57
C SER A 171 7.69 -5.17 -9.29
N ARG A 172 6.65 -4.78 -8.54
CA ARG A 172 5.39 -4.30 -9.13
C ARG A 172 5.52 -2.91 -9.74
N LEU A 173 6.30 -2.02 -9.11
CA LEU A 173 6.60 -0.70 -9.65
C LEU A 173 7.44 -0.81 -10.93
N GLU A 174 8.48 -1.63 -10.96
CA GLU A 174 9.29 -1.88 -12.15
C GLU A 174 8.43 -2.35 -13.33
N ALA A 175 7.53 -3.32 -13.10
CA ALA A 175 6.61 -3.79 -14.13
C ALA A 175 5.59 -2.72 -14.56
N HIS A 176 5.13 -1.84 -13.65
CA HIS A 176 4.22 -0.74 -13.95
C HIS A 176 4.90 0.37 -14.77
N LEU A 177 6.18 0.59 -14.51
CA LEU A 177 7.00 1.64 -15.10
C LEU A 177 7.78 1.16 -16.31
N GLU A 178 7.56 -0.08 -16.77
CA GLU A 178 8.28 -0.66 -17.91
C GLU A 178 8.11 0.22 -19.16
N GLY A 179 9.25 0.66 -19.71
CA GLY A 179 9.30 1.56 -20.86
C GLY A 179 9.30 3.05 -20.51
N ASP A 180 9.08 3.43 -19.26
CA ASP A 180 9.10 4.82 -18.82
C ASP A 180 10.53 5.25 -18.42
N SER A 181 10.90 6.48 -18.77
CA SER A 181 12.17 7.08 -18.32
C SER A 181 11.95 7.76 -16.97
N ILE A 182 12.40 7.12 -15.89
CA ILE A 182 12.28 7.64 -14.51
C ILE A 182 13.63 8.00 -13.95
N ALA A 183 13.71 9.15 -13.28
CA ALA A 183 14.92 9.61 -12.60
C ALA A 183 14.91 9.11 -11.14
N LEU A 184 15.17 7.81 -10.91
CA LEU A 184 15.11 7.21 -9.57
C LEU A 184 15.98 7.97 -8.54
N SER A 185 17.18 8.39 -8.92
CA SER A 185 18.08 9.16 -8.03
C SER A 185 17.54 10.54 -7.61
N HIS A 186 16.49 11.03 -8.29
CA HIS A 186 15.82 12.30 -8.00
C HIS A 186 14.35 12.08 -7.60
N SER A 187 13.96 10.84 -7.39
CA SER A 187 12.61 10.43 -6.99
C SER A 187 12.52 10.23 -5.48
N TYR A 188 11.31 10.24 -4.97
CA TYR A 188 10.98 10.17 -3.56
C TYR A 188 10.18 8.93 -3.23
N ALA A 189 10.37 8.35 -2.05
CA ALA A 189 9.52 7.31 -1.49
C ALA A 189 9.17 7.62 -0.04
N TYR A 190 7.92 7.38 0.31
CA TYR A 190 7.32 7.66 1.62
C TYR A 190 6.75 6.38 2.20
N ALA A 191 7.21 5.95 3.37
CA ALA A 191 6.71 4.76 4.06
C ALA A 191 6.90 4.85 5.58
N ASP A 192 6.09 4.06 6.32
CA ASP A 192 6.05 4.03 7.79
C ASP A 192 6.76 2.81 8.40
N SER A 193 7.06 1.78 7.62
CA SER A 193 7.53 0.50 8.14
C SER A 193 8.88 0.08 7.57
N TYR A 194 9.74 -0.51 8.43
CA TYR A 194 11.01 -1.10 8.02
C TYR A 194 10.85 -2.20 6.95
N THR A 195 9.69 -2.83 6.88
CA THR A 195 9.41 -3.80 5.80
C THR A 195 9.40 -3.15 4.40
N ASP A 196 9.31 -1.84 4.31
CA ASP A 196 9.35 -1.07 3.07
C ASP A 196 10.74 -0.52 2.74
N LEU A 197 11.76 -0.91 3.50
CA LEU A 197 13.15 -0.56 3.22
C LEU A 197 13.56 -0.80 1.75
N PRO A 198 13.20 -1.92 1.09
CA PRO A 198 13.52 -2.10 -0.31
C PRO A 198 12.96 -1.01 -1.24
N LEU A 199 11.80 -0.42 -0.91
CA LEU A 199 11.23 0.70 -1.65
C LEU A 199 11.96 2.01 -1.35
N LEU A 200 12.29 2.25 -0.08
CA LEU A 200 12.99 3.46 0.36
C LEU A 200 14.42 3.52 -0.21
N ASP A 201 15.13 2.39 -0.22
CA ASP A 201 16.48 2.26 -0.81
C ASP A 201 16.47 2.34 -2.36
N TRP A 202 15.31 2.15 -2.99
CA TRP A 202 15.19 2.15 -4.44
C TRP A 202 15.25 3.56 -5.07
N VAL A 203 15.04 4.60 -4.27
CA VAL A 203 14.97 6.00 -4.72
C VAL A 203 16.09 6.85 -4.11
N GLY A 204 16.32 8.02 -4.68
CA GLY A 204 17.34 8.95 -4.16
C GLY A 204 16.92 9.72 -2.91
N HIS A 205 15.63 9.84 -2.64
CA HIS A 205 15.10 10.60 -1.49
C HIS A 205 14.09 9.75 -0.72
N ALA A 206 14.59 8.99 0.26
CA ALA A 206 13.77 8.23 1.18
C ALA A 206 13.23 9.14 2.30
N VAL A 207 11.95 9.01 2.62
CA VAL A 207 11.28 9.76 3.69
C VAL A 207 10.54 8.75 4.59
N ALA A 208 10.93 8.70 5.85
CA ALA A 208 10.26 7.90 6.87
C ALA A 208 9.07 8.68 7.45
N VAL A 209 7.87 8.10 7.38
CA VAL A 209 6.61 8.77 7.74
C VAL A 209 6.02 8.10 8.96
N TYR A 210 6.03 8.76 10.12
CA TYR A 210 5.58 8.17 11.40
C TYR A 210 6.12 6.74 11.57
N PRO A 211 7.45 6.57 11.47
CA PRO A 211 8.08 5.26 11.28
C PRO A 211 7.96 4.37 12.50
N ASP A 212 7.95 3.05 12.26
CA ASP A 212 8.21 2.07 13.32
C ASP A 212 9.65 2.25 13.87
N ASP A 213 9.93 1.71 15.07
CA ASP A 213 11.19 1.91 15.79
C ASP A 213 12.42 1.49 14.95
N GLU A 214 12.28 0.44 14.14
CA GLU A 214 13.35 -0.09 13.31
C GLU A 214 13.65 0.84 12.13
N LEU A 215 12.60 1.36 11.47
CA LEU A 215 12.73 2.34 10.40
C LEU A 215 13.23 3.69 10.94
N ALA A 216 12.74 4.13 12.11
CA ALA A 216 13.20 5.38 12.74
C ALA A 216 14.72 5.35 13.01
N THR A 217 15.21 4.25 13.60
CA THR A 217 16.64 4.05 13.86
C THR A 217 17.44 4.06 12.55
N HIS A 218 16.95 3.36 11.53
CA HIS A 218 17.58 3.32 10.23
C HIS A 218 17.63 4.70 9.56
N ALA A 219 16.52 5.42 9.51
CA ALA A 219 16.39 6.75 8.93
C ALA A 219 17.34 7.74 9.58
N GLN A 220 17.42 7.76 10.93
CA GLN A 220 18.34 8.60 11.68
C GLN A 220 19.81 8.31 11.32
N SER A 221 20.19 7.03 11.22
CA SER A 221 21.57 6.63 10.91
C SER A 221 21.99 6.98 9.47
N HIS A 222 21.02 7.10 8.54
CA HIS A 222 21.26 7.42 7.14
C HIS A 222 20.95 8.89 6.78
N GLY A 223 20.53 9.71 7.76
CA GLY A 223 20.18 11.11 7.54
C GLY A 223 18.95 11.31 6.65
N TRP A 224 18.00 10.36 6.67
CA TRP A 224 16.75 10.49 5.95
C TRP A 224 15.80 11.49 6.62
N GLU A 225 14.96 12.14 5.82
CA GLU A 225 13.86 12.95 6.36
C GLU A 225 12.87 12.07 7.13
N ILE A 226 12.42 12.57 8.29
CA ILE A 226 11.38 11.92 9.11
C ILE A 226 10.21 12.90 9.21
N ILE A 227 9.01 12.46 8.87
CA ILE A 227 7.75 13.18 9.06
C ILE A 227 7.00 12.55 10.24
N GLY A 228 6.55 13.39 11.16
CA GLY A 228 5.85 12.97 12.39
C GLY A 228 6.79 12.71 13.55
N ASP A 229 6.20 12.68 14.76
CA ASP A 229 6.96 12.43 15.99
C ASP A 229 7.36 10.95 16.09
N THR A 230 8.60 10.71 16.43
CA THR A 230 9.13 9.38 16.80
C THR A 230 8.87 9.06 18.27
N ASP A 231 8.23 10.00 19.01
CA ASP A 231 7.90 9.86 20.42
C ASP A 231 6.44 9.40 20.58
N CYS A 232 6.22 8.08 20.60
CA CYS A 232 5.01 7.45 21.16
C CYS A 232 5.40 6.21 21.96
#